data_f4f1bb7539a327ac4da9bf9731944abc
#
_entry.id   f4f1bb7539a327ac4da9bf9731944abc
#
_cell.length_a   1.000
_cell.length_b   1.000
_cell.length_c   1.000
_cell.angle_alpha   90.00
_cell.angle_beta   90.00
_cell.angle_gamma   90.00
#
_symmetry.space_group_name_H-M   'P 1'
#
loop_
_entity.id
_entity.type
_entity.pdbx_description
1 polymer ?
#
loop_
_entity_poly.entity_id
_entity_poly.type
_entity_poly.pdbx_seq_one_letter_code
_entity_poly.pdbx_strand_id
1 'polypeptide(L)'
;GEIGALLVENAAIKAETPLYNRRQRQVRKLWTIHLNRSPDNFLQPVGADFSPWGERAMDSYGLFHNRRHVDNTIRRRARDHGLCLRKLGLDSGKGPCFQYQLKRCDGACAGDETPEEHNARLLSVLDRDRIAAWPFAGPLFLVERNIRSQDKQPAEQYHLVNHWSWLGCFDDTKAARK
;
A
#
# COMPACT_ATOMS: atom_id res chain seq x y z
N GLY A 1 -7.80 -15.10 -21.36
CA GLY A 1 -7.16 -13.87 -21.84
C GLY A 1 -5.79 -13.66 -21.24
N GLU A 2 -5.16 -12.54 -21.55
CA GLU A 2 -3.78 -12.26 -21.09
C GLU A 2 -3.69 -12.02 -19.57
N ILE A 3 -4.64 -11.27 -19.02
CA ILE A 3 -4.68 -10.96 -17.57
C ILE A 3 -4.91 -12.24 -16.77
N GLY A 4 -5.87 -13.07 -17.21
CA GLY A 4 -6.15 -14.34 -16.56
C GLY A 4 -4.97 -15.30 -16.62
N ALA A 5 -4.29 -15.38 -17.76
CA ALA A 5 -3.09 -16.21 -17.90
C ALA A 5 -2.01 -15.78 -16.88
N LEU A 6 -1.74 -14.47 -16.73
CA LEU A 6 -0.78 -13.95 -15.76
C LEU A 6 -1.19 -14.23 -14.31
N LEU A 7 -2.47 -14.11 -13.98
CA LEU A 7 -2.98 -14.38 -12.63
C LEU A 7 -2.86 -15.86 -12.27
N VAL A 8 -3.28 -16.75 -13.19
CA VAL A 8 -3.21 -18.20 -13.01
C VAL A 8 -1.75 -18.67 -12.94
N GLU A 9 -0.87 -18.19 -13.83
CA GLU A 9 0.56 -18.50 -13.82
C GLU A 9 1.20 -18.09 -12.48
N ASN A 10 0.93 -16.86 -12.01
CA ASN A 10 1.47 -16.38 -10.74
C ASN A 10 0.99 -17.25 -9.55
N ALA A 11 -0.27 -17.67 -9.54
CA ALA A 11 -0.81 -18.56 -8.54
C ALA A 11 -0.17 -19.95 -8.59
N ALA A 12 -0.04 -20.53 -9.78
CA ALA A 12 0.62 -21.82 -9.98
C ALA A 12 2.09 -21.80 -9.56
N ILE A 13 2.84 -20.77 -9.92
CA ILE A 13 4.25 -20.59 -9.49
C ILE A 13 4.36 -20.54 -7.96
N LYS A 14 3.41 -19.91 -7.27
CA LYS A 14 3.41 -19.85 -5.79
C LYS A 14 3.04 -21.18 -5.17
N ALA A 15 2.13 -21.94 -5.76
CA ALA A 15 1.70 -23.24 -5.27
C ALA A 15 2.72 -24.35 -5.53
N GLU A 16 3.25 -24.41 -6.76
CA GLU A 16 4.13 -25.49 -7.23
C GLU A 16 5.60 -25.23 -6.95
N THR A 17 5.97 -23.98 -6.66
CA THR A 17 7.35 -23.54 -6.34
C THR A 17 8.44 -24.05 -7.30
N PRO A 18 8.30 -23.87 -8.64
CA PRO A 18 9.24 -24.40 -9.62
C PRO A 18 10.64 -23.80 -9.46
N LEU A 19 11.68 -24.60 -9.72
CA LEU A 19 13.09 -24.28 -9.43
C LEU A 19 13.59 -22.97 -10.02
N TYR A 20 13.14 -22.62 -11.22
CA TYR A 20 13.64 -21.45 -11.96
C TYR A 20 12.93 -20.13 -11.64
N ASN A 21 11.74 -20.15 -11.00
CA ASN A 21 10.94 -18.97 -10.71
C ASN A 21 11.19 -18.39 -9.30
N ARG A 22 12.44 -18.34 -8.86
CA ARG A 22 12.83 -17.97 -7.47
C ARG A 22 12.20 -16.66 -6.95
N ARG A 23 12.07 -15.64 -7.80
CA ARG A 23 11.51 -14.33 -7.38
C ARG A 23 10.01 -14.37 -7.15
N GLN A 24 9.25 -15.16 -7.92
CA GLN A 24 7.80 -15.25 -7.87
C GLN A 24 7.28 -16.23 -6.81
N ARG A 25 8.12 -17.21 -6.40
CA ARG A 25 7.79 -18.21 -5.37
C ARG A 25 7.57 -17.60 -3.97
N GLN A 26 8.23 -16.50 -3.66
CA GLN A 26 8.14 -15.89 -2.35
C GLN A 26 6.86 -15.05 -2.24
N VAL A 27 5.95 -15.46 -1.35
CA VAL A 27 4.88 -14.58 -0.86
C VAL A 27 5.54 -13.54 0.03
N ARG A 28 5.84 -12.39 -0.53
CA ARG A 28 6.45 -11.29 0.23
C ARG A 28 5.34 -10.57 0.98
N LYS A 29 5.51 -10.43 2.28
CA LYS A 29 4.71 -9.47 3.05
C LYS A 29 4.95 -8.08 2.47
N LEU A 30 3.86 -7.39 2.18
CA LEU A 30 3.90 -5.99 1.80
C LEU A 30 3.85 -5.13 3.06
N TRP A 31 4.53 -4.01 3.01
CA TRP A 31 4.53 -3.00 4.07
C TRP A 31 3.80 -1.77 3.60
N THR A 32 3.22 -1.04 4.54
CA THR A 32 2.54 0.22 4.29
C THR A 32 2.89 1.22 5.39
N ILE A 33 2.55 2.48 5.17
CA ILE A 33 2.62 3.53 6.19
C ILE A 33 1.24 3.65 6.83
N HIS A 34 1.17 3.50 8.14
CA HIS A 34 0.05 3.93 8.97
C HIS A 34 0.42 5.20 9.73
N LEU A 35 -0.58 5.96 10.16
CA LEU A 35 -0.40 7.13 10.99
C LEU A 35 -0.86 6.83 12.41
N ASN A 36 0.02 7.03 13.37
CA ASN A 36 -0.30 7.05 14.79
C ASN A 36 -0.30 8.50 15.28
N ARG A 37 -0.99 8.77 16.36
CA ARG A 37 -1.00 10.10 16.99
C ARG A 37 -0.14 10.07 18.24
N SER A 38 0.79 11.01 18.34
CA SER A 38 1.62 11.19 19.54
C SER A 38 0.83 11.92 20.66
N PRO A 39 1.30 11.87 21.92
CA PRO A 39 0.64 12.57 23.03
C PRO A 39 0.51 14.09 22.82
N ASP A 40 1.43 14.69 22.06
CA ASP A 40 1.44 16.12 21.71
C ASP A 40 0.73 16.40 20.36
N ASN A 41 -0.16 15.49 19.95
CA ASN A 41 -1.06 15.60 18.78
C ASN A 41 -0.39 15.56 17.39
N PHE A 42 0.90 15.31 17.27
CA PHE A 42 1.52 15.12 15.97
C PHE A 42 1.22 13.74 15.39
N LEU A 43 1.00 13.67 14.07
CA LEU A 43 0.89 12.42 13.34
C LEU A 43 2.28 11.85 13.08
N GLN A 44 2.45 10.58 13.44
CA GLN A 44 3.71 9.85 13.28
C GLN A 44 3.52 8.71 12.28
N PRO A 45 4.18 8.76 11.11
CA PRO A 45 4.12 7.68 10.15
C PRO A 45 4.93 6.48 10.65
N VAL A 46 4.29 5.32 10.68
CA VAL A 46 4.90 4.05 11.10
C VAL A 46 4.76 3.00 10.03
N GLY A 47 5.82 2.23 9.80
CA GLY A 47 5.77 1.06 8.92
C GLY A 47 5.02 -0.09 9.58
N ALA A 48 4.05 -0.64 8.89
CA ALA A 48 3.26 -1.79 9.32
C ALA A 48 3.09 -2.81 8.19
N ASP A 49 2.77 -4.06 8.54
CA ASP A 49 2.40 -5.08 7.57
C ASP A 49 1.08 -4.67 6.89
N PHE A 50 1.06 -4.71 5.56
CA PHE A 50 -0.16 -4.42 4.80
C PHE A 50 -1.04 -5.67 4.73
N SER A 51 -2.31 -5.51 5.09
CA SER A 51 -3.36 -6.49 4.86
C SER A 51 -4.53 -5.82 4.16
N PRO A 52 -4.92 -6.26 2.95
CA PRO A 52 -6.06 -5.69 2.23
C PRO A 52 -7.40 -5.94 2.94
N TRP A 53 -7.42 -6.90 3.86
CA TRP A 53 -8.58 -7.27 4.70
C TRP A 53 -8.55 -6.65 6.10
N GLY A 54 -7.49 -5.92 6.42
CA GLY A 54 -7.33 -5.29 7.74
C GLY A 54 -8.23 -4.07 7.90
N GLU A 55 -8.68 -3.82 9.14
CA GLU A 55 -9.50 -2.64 9.50
C GLU A 55 -8.85 -1.31 9.07
N ARG A 56 -7.52 -1.25 9.04
CA ARG A 56 -6.75 -0.05 8.66
C ARG A 56 -6.30 -0.03 7.20
N ALA A 57 -6.83 -0.91 6.33
CA ALA A 57 -6.44 -0.92 4.92
C ALA A 57 -6.72 0.42 4.23
N MET A 58 -7.80 1.10 4.61
CA MET A 58 -8.20 2.42 4.09
C MET A 58 -7.33 3.58 4.60
N ASP A 59 -6.64 3.39 5.73
CA ASP A 59 -5.74 4.38 6.34
C ASP A 59 -4.28 4.06 6.07
N SER A 60 -4.03 3.40 4.94
CA SER A 60 -2.71 2.96 4.50
C SER A 60 -2.17 3.84 3.37
N TYR A 61 -0.86 4.11 3.39
CA TYR A 61 -0.19 4.93 2.38
C TYR A 61 1.00 4.18 1.80
N GLY A 62 0.93 3.91 0.50
CA GLY A 62 1.96 3.23 -0.27
C GLY A 62 2.11 1.74 0.04
N LEU A 63 2.68 1.01 -0.92
CA LEU A 63 3.04 -0.39 -0.78
C LEU A 63 4.55 -0.55 -0.94
N PHE A 64 5.19 -1.18 0.03
CA PHE A 64 6.63 -1.29 0.12
C PHE A 64 7.06 -2.74 0.31
N HIS A 65 8.25 -3.10 -0.17
CA HIS A 65 8.78 -4.45 -0.05
C HIS A 65 9.32 -4.80 1.34
N ASN A 66 9.66 -3.79 2.15
CA ASN A 66 10.20 -3.98 3.49
C ASN A 66 10.11 -2.68 4.30
N ARG A 67 10.26 -2.80 5.63
CA ARG A 67 10.21 -1.68 6.57
C ARG A 67 11.27 -0.61 6.29
N ARG A 68 12.49 -1.02 5.93
CA ARG A 68 13.57 -0.06 5.62
C ARG A 68 13.21 0.86 4.45
N HIS A 69 12.49 0.33 3.45
CA HIS A 69 12.01 1.13 2.33
C HIS A 69 10.95 2.16 2.78
N VAL A 70 10.06 1.78 3.71
CA VAL A 70 9.13 2.72 4.35
C VAL A 70 9.90 3.86 5.02
N ASP A 71 10.81 3.54 5.95
CA ASP A 71 11.57 4.52 6.73
C ASP A 71 12.36 5.48 5.83
N ASN A 72 13.02 4.96 4.80
CA ASN A 72 13.77 5.77 3.83
C ASN A 72 12.85 6.71 3.03
N THR A 73 11.66 6.23 2.65
CA THR A 73 10.68 7.04 1.91
C THR A 73 10.16 8.18 2.79
N ILE A 74 9.81 7.90 4.04
CA ILE A 74 9.34 8.93 4.97
C ILE A 74 10.44 9.97 5.21
N ARG A 75 11.68 9.54 5.48
CA ARG A 75 12.82 10.46 5.70
C ARG A 75 13.10 11.34 4.47
N ARG A 76 13.03 10.78 3.27
CA ARG A 76 13.19 11.54 2.03
C ARG A 76 12.11 12.60 1.91
N ARG A 77 10.84 12.22 2.04
CA ARG A 77 9.70 13.15 1.97
C ARG A 77 9.74 14.23 3.02
N ALA A 78 10.10 13.86 4.24
CA ALA A 78 10.27 14.83 5.32
C ALA A 78 11.28 15.92 4.95
N ARG A 79 12.42 15.54 4.36
CA ARG A 79 13.42 16.50 3.88
C ARG A 79 12.94 17.36 2.71
N ASP A 80 12.27 16.73 1.75
CA ASP A 80 11.80 17.40 0.53
C ASP A 80 10.69 18.43 0.82
N HIS A 81 9.95 18.24 1.93
CA HIS A 81 8.81 19.05 2.30
C HIS A 81 8.96 19.78 3.66
N GLY A 82 10.16 19.87 4.19
CA GLY A 82 10.44 20.61 5.44
C GLY A 82 9.75 20.05 6.70
N LEU A 83 9.34 18.77 6.71
CA LEU A 83 8.70 18.18 7.87
C LEU A 83 9.71 17.87 8.98
N CYS A 84 9.29 18.05 10.22
CA CYS A 84 10.15 17.84 11.39
C CYS A 84 10.32 16.35 11.70
N LEU A 85 11.52 15.78 11.45
CA LEU A 85 11.83 14.37 11.71
C LEU A 85 11.57 13.97 13.17
N ARG A 86 11.75 14.88 14.13
CA ARG A 86 11.50 14.60 15.56
C ARG A 86 10.02 14.41 15.84
N LYS A 87 9.17 15.29 15.32
CA LYS A 87 7.71 15.17 15.49
C LYS A 87 7.14 13.99 14.71
N LEU A 88 7.80 13.57 13.62
CA LEU A 88 7.49 12.32 12.91
C LEU A 88 7.95 11.05 13.66
N GLY A 89 8.62 11.16 14.80
CA GLY A 89 9.14 9.99 15.53
C GLY A 89 10.38 9.31 14.89
N LEU A 90 11.04 9.99 13.94
CA LEU A 90 12.18 9.46 13.19
C LEU A 90 13.53 9.97 13.70
N ASP A 91 13.51 10.89 14.64
CA ASP A 91 14.68 11.44 15.31
C ASP A 91 14.42 11.50 16.83
N SER A 92 15.44 11.21 17.63
CA SER A 92 15.39 11.25 19.09
C SER A 92 16.23 12.40 19.63
N GLY A 93 15.86 12.93 20.78
CA GLY A 93 16.61 13.98 21.46
C GLY A 93 15.72 15.04 22.11
N LYS A 94 16.31 15.96 22.85
CA LYS A 94 15.62 17.08 23.50
C LYS A 94 15.90 18.39 22.76
N GLY A 95 14.92 19.30 22.75
CA GLY A 95 15.04 20.60 22.11
C GLY A 95 14.97 20.58 20.58
N PRO A 96 15.34 21.68 19.89
CA PRO A 96 15.28 21.79 18.43
C PRO A 96 16.10 20.72 17.72
N CYS A 97 15.56 20.12 16.65
CA CYS A 97 16.24 19.08 15.88
C CYS A 97 17.34 19.67 14.99
N PHE A 98 18.27 18.80 14.55
CA PHE A 98 19.36 19.23 13.68
C PHE A 98 18.89 19.84 12.35
N GLN A 99 17.78 19.33 11.78
CA GLN A 99 17.22 19.88 10.54
C GLN A 99 16.70 21.30 10.74
N TYR A 100 16.16 21.63 11.91
CA TYR A 100 15.74 23.00 12.25
C TYR A 100 16.95 23.95 12.32
N GLN A 101 18.04 23.51 12.97
CA GLN A 101 19.26 24.31 13.04
C GLN A 101 19.85 24.60 11.65
N LEU A 102 19.67 23.68 10.71
CA LEU A 102 20.07 23.85 9.30
C LEU A 102 19.02 24.60 8.46
N LYS A 103 17.93 25.11 9.06
CA LYS A 103 16.79 25.74 8.36
C LYS A 103 16.16 24.87 7.29
N ARG A 104 16.07 23.56 7.54
CA ARG A 104 15.52 22.54 6.63
C ARG A 104 14.20 21.95 7.12
N CYS A 105 13.63 22.45 8.21
CA CYS A 105 12.27 22.16 8.66
C CYS A 105 11.67 23.41 9.31
N ASP A 106 10.35 23.48 9.34
CA ASP A 106 9.59 24.67 9.74
C ASP A 106 9.43 24.81 11.25
N GLY A 107 10.18 24.02 12.04
CA GLY A 107 10.34 24.28 13.46
C GLY A 107 9.28 23.67 14.38
N ALA A 108 8.50 22.68 13.96
CA ALA A 108 7.49 22.05 14.83
C ALA A 108 8.06 21.56 16.18
N CYS A 109 9.34 21.15 16.25
CA CYS A 109 10.00 20.77 17.51
C CYS A 109 10.49 21.98 18.31
N ALA A 110 10.56 23.16 17.75
CA ALA A 110 10.89 24.43 18.41
C ALA A 110 9.64 25.21 18.84
N GLY A 111 8.47 24.81 18.37
CA GLY A 111 7.20 25.50 18.65
C GLY A 111 6.81 26.53 17.58
N ASP A 112 7.57 26.63 16.47
CA ASP A 112 7.29 27.59 15.39
C ASP A 112 6.15 27.11 14.47
N GLU A 113 5.79 25.84 14.53
CA GLU A 113 4.71 25.23 13.75
C GLU A 113 3.80 24.40 14.67
N THR A 114 2.50 24.58 14.53
CA THR A 114 1.50 23.86 15.32
C THR A 114 1.35 22.39 14.86
N PRO A 115 0.81 21.49 15.71
CA PRO A 115 0.49 20.13 15.31
C PRO A 115 -0.46 20.07 14.11
N GLU A 116 -1.45 20.97 14.04
CA GLU A 116 -2.45 21.06 12.98
C GLU A 116 -1.79 21.36 11.63
N GLU A 117 -0.93 22.36 11.58
CA GLU A 117 -0.20 22.76 10.37
C GLU A 117 0.75 21.67 9.90
N HIS A 118 1.56 21.11 10.81
CA HIS A 118 2.48 20.02 10.49
C HIS A 118 1.74 18.77 9.98
N ASN A 119 0.64 18.40 10.64
CA ASN A 119 -0.18 17.24 10.25
C ASN A 119 -0.84 17.44 8.89
N ALA A 120 -1.36 18.64 8.60
CA ALA A 120 -1.95 18.95 7.30
C ALA A 120 -0.92 18.80 6.17
N ARG A 121 0.30 19.28 6.37
CA ARG A 121 1.40 19.10 5.41
C ARG A 121 1.78 17.64 5.24
N LEU A 122 1.93 16.89 6.33
CA LEU A 122 2.21 15.45 6.26
C LEU A 122 1.14 14.70 5.47
N LEU A 123 -0.13 14.95 5.75
CA LEU A 123 -1.25 14.33 5.03
C LEU A 123 -1.21 14.68 3.54
N SER A 124 -0.98 15.94 3.18
CA SER A 124 -0.84 16.39 1.78
C SER A 124 0.30 15.65 1.05
N VAL A 125 1.43 15.44 1.74
CA VAL A 125 2.59 14.71 1.18
C VAL A 125 2.29 13.22 0.98
N LEU A 126 1.48 12.62 1.85
CA LEU A 126 1.14 11.19 1.79
C LEU A 126 -0.07 10.90 0.90
N ASP A 127 -0.93 11.87 0.63
CA ASP A 127 -2.21 11.66 -0.05
C ASP A 127 -2.07 11.03 -1.44
N ARG A 128 -0.99 11.35 -2.15
CA ARG A 128 -0.66 10.73 -3.46
C ARG A 128 -0.47 9.22 -3.40
N ASP A 129 -0.13 8.70 -2.23
CA ASP A 129 0.12 7.27 -2.02
C ASP A 129 -0.99 6.60 -1.23
N ARG A 130 -2.06 7.32 -0.93
CA ARG A 130 -3.20 6.74 -0.23
C ARG A 130 -3.70 5.52 -0.99
N ILE A 131 -3.78 4.39 -0.31
CA ILE A 131 -4.31 3.17 -0.91
C ILE A 131 -5.81 3.38 -1.09
N ALA A 132 -6.25 3.24 -2.34
CA ALA A 132 -7.67 3.37 -2.65
C ALA A 132 -8.46 2.29 -1.92
N ALA A 133 -9.49 2.70 -1.21
CA ALA A 133 -10.46 1.78 -0.64
C ALA A 133 -11.07 0.92 -1.74
N TRP A 134 -11.49 -0.30 -1.38
CA TRP A 134 -12.30 -1.11 -2.26
C TRP A 134 -13.65 -0.40 -2.47
N PRO A 135 -13.97 0.04 -3.71
CA PRO A 135 -15.13 0.92 -3.93
C PRO A 135 -16.46 0.18 -4.06
N PHE A 136 -16.43 -1.15 -3.94
CA PHE A 136 -17.61 -1.98 -4.17
C PHE A 136 -18.10 -2.59 -2.85
N ALA A 137 -19.41 -2.83 -2.74
CA ALA A 137 -20.03 -3.43 -1.55
C ALA A 137 -19.66 -4.91 -1.33
N GLY A 138 -19.04 -5.57 -2.31
CA GLY A 138 -18.64 -6.96 -2.25
C GLY A 138 -17.65 -7.33 -3.35
N PRO A 139 -17.38 -8.63 -3.54
CA PRO A 139 -16.51 -9.10 -4.61
C PRO A 139 -17.11 -8.79 -6.00
N LEU A 140 -16.23 -8.63 -6.96
CA LEU A 140 -16.63 -8.46 -8.37
C LEU A 140 -15.95 -9.51 -9.26
N PHE A 141 -16.51 -9.71 -10.44
CA PHE A 141 -15.91 -10.51 -11.50
C PHE A 141 -15.28 -9.62 -12.55
N LEU A 142 -14.00 -9.87 -12.85
CA LEU A 142 -13.39 -9.46 -14.11
C LEU A 142 -13.68 -10.53 -15.15
N VAL A 143 -14.42 -10.17 -16.20
CA VAL A 143 -14.79 -11.13 -17.25
C VAL A 143 -13.84 -10.97 -18.44
N GLU A 144 -13.08 -12.00 -18.73
CA GLU A 144 -12.28 -12.07 -19.95
C GLU A 144 -13.02 -12.85 -21.03
N ARG A 145 -13.15 -12.23 -22.20
CA ARG A 145 -13.77 -12.83 -23.38
C ARG A 145 -12.71 -13.16 -24.42
N ASN A 146 -12.58 -14.43 -24.79
CA ASN A 146 -11.67 -14.84 -25.86
C ASN A 146 -12.34 -14.62 -27.22
N ILE A 147 -12.00 -13.50 -27.89
CA ILE A 147 -12.54 -13.13 -29.21
C ILE A 147 -11.88 -13.93 -30.34
N ARG A 148 -10.79 -14.68 -30.09
CA ARG A 148 -9.99 -15.37 -31.11
C ARG A 148 -10.31 -16.84 -31.27
N SER A 149 -11.23 -17.43 -30.52
CA SER A 149 -11.64 -18.80 -30.75
C SER A 149 -12.48 -18.88 -32.04
N GLN A 150 -12.06 -19.72 -32.98
CA GLN A 150 -12.87 -20.05 -34.17
C GLN A 150 -14.14 -20.83 -33.80
N ASP A 151 -14.31 -21.16 -32.55
CA ASP A 151 -15.52 -21.77 -32.01
C ASP A 151 -16.64 -20.73 -31.86
N LYS A 152 -17.82 -21.10 -32.29
CA LYS A 152 -19.00 -20.24 -32.40
C LYS A 152 -19.53 -19.66 -31.06
N GLN A 153 -18.89 -19.96 -29.94
CA GLN A 153 -19.20 -19.35 -28.64
C GLN A 153 -17.90 -18.77 -28.00
N PRO A 154 -17.89 -17.48 -27.65
CA PRO A 154 -16.76 -16.90 -26.92
C PRO A 154 -16.62 -17.61 -25.58
N ALA A 155 -15.46 -18.22 -25.33
CA ALA A 155 -15.14 -18.72 -24.00
C ALA A 155 -14.95 -17.53 -23.05
N GLU A 156 -15.79 -17.45 -22.03
CA GLU A 156 -15.69 -16.43 -20.98
C GLU A 156 -14.98 -17.05 -19.77
N GLN A 157 -14.08 -16.29 -19.16
CA GLN A 157 -13.45 -16.62 -17.88
C GLN A 157 -13.79 -15.55 -16.85
N TYR A 158 -14.17 -15.98 -15.67
CA TYR A 158 -14.60 -15.11 -14.57
C TYR A 158 -13.55 -15.12 -13.46
N HIS A 159 -12.81 -14.01 -13.31
CA HIS A 159 -11.83 -13.83 -12.25
C HIS A 159 -12.47 -13.11 -11.08
N LEU A 160 -12.62 -13.80 -9.95
CA LEU A 160 -13.19 -13.23 -8.73
C LEU A 160 -12.13 -12.36 -8.04
N VAL A 161 -12.46 -11.11 -7.81
CA VAL A 161 -11.60 -10.14 -7.11
C VAL A 161 -12.36 -9.52 -5.95
N ASN A 162 -11.73 -9.42 -4.80
CA ASN A 162 -12.28 -8.75 -3.63
C ASN A 162 -11.14 -8.05 -2.86
N HIS A 163 -11.39 -6.83 -2.41
CA HIS A 163 -10.40 -6.01 -1.71
C HIS A 163 -9.02 -6.01 -2.41
N TRP A 164 -9.02 -5.80 -3.74
CA TRP A 164 -7.83 -5.80 -4.60
C TRP A 164 -7.07 -7.15 -4.63
N SER A 165 -7.66 -8.20 -4.08
CA SER A 165 -7.08 -9.55 -4.07
C SER A 165 -7.81 -10.45 -5.04
N TRP A 166 -7.06 -11.12 -5.93
CA TRP A 166 -7.59 -12.16 -6.79
C TRP A 166 -7.83 -13.44 -5.98
N LEU A 167 -9.06 -13.97 -6.03
CA LEU A 167 -9.50 -15.12 -5.25
C LEU A 167 -9.56 -16.41 -6.08
N GLY A 168 -9.66 -16.29 -7.40
CA GLY A 168 -9.72 -17.46 -8.28
C GLY A 168 -10.28 -17.17 -9.66
N CYS A 169 -10.24 -18.21 -10.51
CA CYS A 169 -10.83 -18.21 -11.84
C CYS A 169 -11.92 -19.27 -11.92
N PHE A 170 -13.03 -18.94 -12.56
CA PHE A 170 -14.23 -19.78 -12.66
C PHE A 170 -14.75 -19.74 -14.09
N ASP A 171 -15.37 -20.84 -14.52
CA ASP A 171 -16.00 -20.94 -15.84
C ASP A 171 -17.42 -20.32 -15.87
N ASP A 172 -18.02 -20.17 -14.69
CA ASP A 172 -19.29 -19.47 -14.52
C ASP A 172 -19.40 -18.76 -13.15
N THR A 173 -20.33 -17.82 -13.03
CA THR A 173 -20.55 -17.04 -11.81
C THR A 173 -21.21 -17.83 -10.68
N LYS A 174 -21.80 -19.01 -10.95
CA LYS A 174 -22.45 -19.86 -9.93
C LYS A 174 -21.43 -20.71 -9.18
N ALA A 175 -20.35 -21.12 -9.87
CA ALA A 175 -19.27 -21.89 -9.27
C ALA A 175 -18.53 -21.13 -8.16
N ALA A 176 -18.47 -19.80 -8.26
CA ALA A 176 -17.81 -18.94 -7.30
C ALA A 176 -18.63 -18.65 -6.01
N ARG A 177 -19.89 -19.08 -5.94
CA ARG A 177 -20.77 -18.86 -4.77
C ARG A 177 -20.78 -20.03 -3.80
N LYS A 178 -20.06 -21.09 -4.11
CA LYS A 178 -19.88 -22.26 -3.24
C LYS A 178 -18.56 -22.16 -2.49
#